data_8de4f6cf1572bd347ec93d51c589fa99
#
_entry.id   8de4f6cf1572bd347ec93d51c589fa99
#
_cell.length_a   1.000
_cell.length_b   1.000
_cell.length_c   1.000
_cell.angle_alpha   90.00
_cell.angle_beta   90.00
_cell.angle_gamma   90.00
#
_symmetry.space_group_name_H-M   'P 1'
#
loop_
_entity.id
_entity.type
_entity.pdbx_description
1 polymer ?
#
loop_
_entity_poly.entity_id
_entity_poly.type
_entity_poly.pdbx_seq_one_letter_code
_entity_poly.pdbx_strand_id
1 'polypeptide(L)' 'MSSFTNPHHMYLFAMKNGKKKLAYGENPENALEVLGFRLTADEMAMIIPDQFTRISPRDIQQYVDQIG' A
#
# COMPACT_ATOMS: atom_id res chain seq x y z
N MET A 1 -11.50 -16.18 19.09
CA MET A 1 -11.47 -16.57 17.74
C MET A 1 -10.28 -16.08 16.99
N SER A 2 -9.53 -16.97 16.61
CA SER A 2 -8.28 -16.63 15.99
C SER A 2 -8.44 -16.12 14.57
N SER A 3 -9.65 -16.10 14.08
CA SER A 3 -9.87 -15.61 12.75
C SER A 3 -9.38 -14.19 12.56
N PHE A 4 -9.07 -13.54 13.65
CA PHE A 4 -8.55 -12.21 13.55
C PHE A 4 -7.07 -12.14 13.29
N THR A 5 -6.43 -13.26 13.27
CA THR A 5 -5.06 -13.28 12.84
C THR A 5 -5.06 -12.93 11.37
N ASN A 6 -5.01 -11.68 11.10
CA ASN A 6 -5.08 -11.20 9.74
C ASN A 6 -3.69 -11.22 9.15
N PRO A 7 -3.43 -12.04 8.13
CA PRO A 7 -2.11 -12.09 7.51
C PRO A 7 -1.79 -10.87 6.67
N HIS A 8 -2.76 -10.00 6.49
CA HIS A 8 -2.55 -8.84 5.65
C HIS A 8 -1.65 -7.82 6.33
N HIS A 9 -0.83 -7.23 5.54
CA HIS A 9 0.06 -6.15 5.96
C HIS A 9 -0.28 -4.90 5.20
N MET A 10 0.14 -3.77 5.75
CA MET A 10 -0.01 -2.51 5.05
C MET A 10 1.28 -2.16 4.35
N TYR A 11 1.15 -1.73 3.11
CA TYR A 11 2.30 -1.32 2.30
C TYR A 11 2.06 0.08 1.77
N LEU A 12 3.10 0.88 1.84
CA LEU A 12 3.08 2.22 1.31
C LEU A 12 3.96 2.26 0.07
N PHE A 13 3.34 2.43 -1.08
CA PHE A 13 4.04 2.43 -2.35
C PHE A 13 4.34 3.86 -2.78
N ALA A 14 5.57 4.09 -3.20
CA ALA A 14 5.96 5.39 -3.74
C ALA A 14 5.45 5.53 -5.17
N MET A 15 5.14 6.74 -5.55
CA MET A 15 4.71 7.07 -6.89
C MET A 15 5.71 8.02 -7.53
N LYS A 16 5.74 8.02 -8.87
CA LYS A 16 6.68 8.85 -9.62
C LYS A 16 6.47 10.34 -9.40
N ASN A 17 5.25 10.71 -9.01
CA ASN A 17 4.94 12.13 -8.77
C ASN A 17 5.27 12.58 -7.34
N GLY A 18 5.96 11.75 -6.58
CA GLY A 18 6.32 12.07 -5.20
C GLY A 18 5.26 11.74 -4.18
N LYS A 19 4.12 11.26 -4.60
CA LYS A 19 3.06 10.86 -3.69
C LYS A 19 3.22 9.40 -3.31
N LYS A 20 2.38 8.94 -2.40
CA LYS A 20 2.40 7.57 -1.93
C LYS A 20 0.98 7.06 -1.81
N LYS A 21 0.82 5.75 -1.97
CA LYS A 21 -0.47 5.10 -1.83
C LYS A 21 -0.37 3.95 -0.85
N LEU A 22 -1.38 3.84 -0.02
CA LEU A 22 -1.47 2.77 0.97
C LEU A 22 -2.25 1.60 0.39
N ALA A 23 -1.75 0.40 0.59
CA ALA A 23 -2.43 -0.80 0.14
C ALA A 23 -2.31 -1.89 1.20
N TYR A 24 -3.27 -2.80 1.18
CA TYR A 24 -3.25 -3.96 2.06
C TYR A 24 -3.06 -5.21 1.22
N GLY A 25 -2.32 -6.16 1.76
CA GLY A 25 -2.14 -7.42 1.10
C GLY A 25 -1.30 -8.36 1.92
N GLU A 26 -1.25 -9.62 1.52
CA GLU A 26 -0.42 -10.62 2.18
C GLU A 26 1.06 -10.40 1.89
N ASN A 27 1.33 -9.78 0.76
CA ASN A 27 2.68 -9.47 0.32
C ASN A 27 2.58 -8.26 -0.61
N PRO A 28 3.72 -7.69 -1.01
CA PRO A 28 3.68 -6.50 -1.87
C PRO A 28 2.97 -6.72 -3.20
N GLU A 29 3.13 -7.90 -3.79
CA GLU A 29 2.47 -8.19 -5.07
C GLU A 29 0.96 -8.21 -4.90
N ASN A 30 0.48 -8.83 -3.83
CA ASN A 30 -0.94 -8.87 -3.55
C ASN A 30 -1.48 -7.47 -3.29
N ALA A 31 -0.73 -6.65 -2.56
CA ALA A 31 -1.13 -5.28 -2.29
C ALA A 31 -1.24 -4.47 -3.58
N LEU A 32 -0.30 -4.67 -4.50
CA LEU A 32 -0.37 -4.00 -5.80
C LEU A 32 -1.61 -4.42 -6.58
N GLU A 33 -1.94 -5.71 -6.52
CA GLU A 33 -3.11 -6.21 -7.21
C GLU A 33 -4.37 -5.54 -6.66
N VAL A 34 -4.45 -5.42 -5.35
CA VAL A 34 -5.58 -4.74 -4.71
C VAL A 34 -5.65 -3.28 -5.16
N LEU A 35 -4.52 -2.62 -5.23
CA LEU A 35 -4.49 -1.23 -5.72
C LEU A 35 -5.04 -1.14 -7.14
N GLY A 36 -4.76 -2.15 -7.96
CA GLY A 36 -5.23 -2.16 -9.33
C GLY A 36 -6.74 -2.13 -9.45
N PHE A 37 -7.45 -2.59 -8.43
CA PHE A 37 -8.91 -2.53 -8.42
C PHE A 37 -9.43 -1.17 -7.97
N ARG A 38 -8.59 -0.35 -7.38
CA ARG A 38 -9.00 0.92 -6.78
C ARG A 38 -8.52 2.13 -7.55
N LEU A 39 -7.40 2.00 -8.22
CA LEU A 39 -6.79 3.12 -8.94
C LEU A 39 -7.05 3.02 -10.42
N THR A 40 -6.97 4.16 -11.09
CA THR A 40 -7.05 4.18 -12.54
C THR A 40 -5.75 3.63 -13.13
N ALA A 41 -5.80 3.30 -14.43
CA ALA A 41 -4.61 2.82 -15.11
C ALA A 41 -3.49 3.85 -15.08
N ASP A 42 -3.82 5.12 -15.18
CA ASP A 42 -2.82 6.18 -15.12
C ASP A 42 -2.15 6.23 -13.76
N GLU A 43 -2.92 6.09 -12.72
CA GLU A 43 -2.38 6.09 -11.37
C GLU A 43 -1.50 4.88 -11.12
N MET A 44 -1.93 3.72 -11.60
CA MET A 44 -1.14 2.50 -11.45
C MET A 44 0.19 2.60 -12.21
N ALA A 45 0.18 3.28 -13.34
CA ALA A 45 1.41 3.48 -14.11
C ALA A 45 2.43 4.32 -13.36
N MET A 46 1.97 5.12 -12.40
CA MET A 46 2.86 5.97 -11.60
C MET A 46 3.40 5.26 -10.37
N ILE A 47 2.84 4.13 -10.01
CA ILE A 47 3.33 3.38 -8.87
C ILE A 47 4.70 2.78 -9.18
N ILE A 48 5.61 2.89 -8.24
CA ILE A 48 6.94 2.28 -8.35
C ILE A 48 6.91 1.02 -7.49
N PRO A 49 6.71 -0.14 -8.09
CA PRO A 49 6.47 -1.36 -7.31
C PRO A 49 7.67 -1.81 -6.48
N ASP A 50 8.86 -1.39 -6.86
CA ASP A 50 10.06 -1.75 -6.12
C ASP A 50 10.31 -0.85 -4.91
N GLN A 51 9.59 0.25 -4.82
CA GLN A 51 9.78 1.20 -3.72
C GLN A 51 8.56 1.20 -2.82
N PHE A 52 8.56 0.29 -1.88
CA PHE A 52 7.48 0.19 -0.92
C PHE A 52 8.03 0.05 0.48
N THR A 53 7.21 0.38 1.46
CA THR A 53 7.55 0.23 2.87
C THR A 53 6.42 -0.53 3.54
N ARG A 54 6.77 -1.58 4.28
CA ARG A 54 5.77 -2.28 5.07
C ARG A 54 5.56 -1.48 6.36
N ILE A 55 4.31 -1.19 6.65
CA ILE A 55 3.94 -0.37 7.80
C ILE A 55 3.14 -1.20 8.77
N SER A 56 3.50 -1.15 10.04
CA SER A 56 2.67 -1.78 11.06
C SER A 56 1.48 -0.91 11.37
N PRO A 57 0.37 -1.50 11.82
CA PRO A 57 -0.83 -0.71 12.13
C PRO A 57 -0.60 0.44 13.10
N ARG A 58 0.32 0.26 14.03
CA ARG A 58 0.59 1.32 15.00
C ARG A 58 1.34 2.50 14.41
N ASP A 59 2.01 2.28 13.29
CA ASP A 59 2.81 3.32 12.67
C ASP A 59 2.07 4.07 11.57
N ILE A 60 0.86 3.63 11.24
CA ILE A 60 0.14 4.22 10.12
C ILE A 60 -0.08 5.72 10.29
N GLN A 61 -0.27 6.17 11.50
CA GLN A 61 -0.52 7.58 11.74
C GLN A 61 0.66 8.46 11.36
N GLN A 62 1.86 7.90 11.40
CA GLN A 62 3.04 8.65 11.01
C GLN A 62 3.08 8.92 9.51
N TYR A 63 2.34 8.13 8.76
CA TYR A 63 2.36 8.20 7.30
C TYR A 63 1.11 8.81 6.71
N VAL A 64 0.12 9.12 7.54
CA VAL A 64 -1.15 9.62 7.04
C VAL A 64 -0.98 10.87 6.18
N ASP A 65 -0.11 11.75 6.58
CA ASP A 65 0.12 12.99 5.84
C ASP A 65 0.82 12.75 4.51
N GLN A 66 1.46 11.60 4.35
CA GLN A 66 2.18 11.26 3.13
C GLN A 66 1.32 10.53 2.11
N ILE A 67 0.18 10.03 2.56
CA ILE A 67 -0.73 9.30 1.69
C ILE A 67 -1.51 10.30 0.86
N GLY A 68 -1.32 10.25 -0.42
CA GLY A 68 -1.92 11.20 -1.33
C GLY A 68 -3.39 11.04 -1.60
#